data_278786091e71479aa14793a3dc0e877f
#
_entry.id   278786091e71479aa14793a3dc0e877f
#
_cell.length_a   1.000
_cell.length_b   1.000
_cell.length_c   1.000
_cell.angle_alpha   90.00
_cell.angle_beta   90.00
_cell.angle_gamma   90.00
#
_symmetry.space_group_name_H-M   'P 1'
#
loop_
_entity.id
_entity.type
_entity.pdbx_description
1 polymer ?
#
loop_
_entity_poly.entity_id
_entity_poly.type
_entity_poly.pdbx_seq_one_letter_code
_entity_poly.pdbx_strand_id
1 'polypeptide(L)'
;MWVVIGLNFALTCAVLVFYFFDRNGNEIVYVDSFKLFSNYKGTLAVKSEYEKKLTTWRSNIDTLTNEFNYEVSTYEKAKSKMSAKERQLSEELLGNKRKQLENYRSAIADNAAKEDKETIAKVTSEINDFLKKYGESHHFEYILGATNTGNVIYASHGKDITDDVLNELNNTYQNSVKK
;
A
#
# COMPACT_ATOMS: atom_id res chain seq x y z
N MET A 1 43.87 42.94 -31.25
CA MET A 1 44.18 42.13 -30.00
C MET A 1 42.97 42.02 -29.05
N TRP A 2 42.35 43.15 -28.69
CA TRP A 2 41.19 43.14 -27.76
C TRP A 2 39.94 42.36 -28.23
N VAL A 3 39.62 42.39 -29.54
CA VAL A 3 38.49 41.69 -30.16
C VAL A 3 38.67 40.15 -30.06
N VAL A 4 39.90 39.68 -30.26
CA VAL A 4 40.23 38.24 -30.18
C VAL A 4 40.13 37.73 -28.72
N ILE A 5 40.51 38.56 -27.75
CA ILE A 5 40.41 38.24 -26.32
C ILE A 5 38.94 38.18 -25.90
N GLY A 6 38.11 39.13 -26.38
CA GLY A 6 36.67 39.11 -26.10
C GLY A 6 35.94 37.90 -26.71
N LEU A 7 36.32 37.48 -27.91
CA LEU A 7 35.74 36.30 -28.58
C LEU A 7 36.11 35.00 -27.87
N ASN A 8 37.37 34.87 -27.39
CA ASN A 8 37.77 33.69 -26.59
C ASN A 8 37.08 33.64 -25.23
N PHE A 9 36.90 34.78 -24.58
CA PHE A 9 36.19 34.83 -23.30
C PHE A 9 34.69 34.43 -23.46
N ALA A 10 34.01 34.91 -24.51
CA ALA A 10 32.65 34.55 -24.83
C ALA A 10 32.53 33.04 -25.14
N LEU A 11 33.48 32.46 -25.87
CA LEU A 11 33.53 31.05 -26.20
C LEU A 11 33.75 30.17 -24.95
N THR A 12 34.66 30.57 -24.05
CA THR A 12 34.89 29.86 -22.79
C THR A 12 33.70 29.94 -21.85
N CYS A 13 33.01 31.08 -21.77
CA CYS A 13 31.76 31.18 -21.01
C CYS A 13 30.64 30.30 -21.59
N ALA A 14 30.51 30.27 -22.92
CA ALA A 14 29.53 29.41 -23.59
C ALA A 14 29.81 27.91 -23.35
N VAL A 15 31.08 27.49 -23.42
CA VAL A 15 31.51 26.12 -23.13
C VAL A 15 31.28 25.76 -21.65
N LEU A 16 31.55 26.68 -20.73
CA LEU A 16 31.29 26.47 -19.31
C LEU A 16 29.78 26.34 -19.03
N VAL A 17 28.96 27.21 -19.61
CA VAL A 17 27.49 27.14 -19.50
C VAL A 17 27.00 25.82 -20.08
N PHE A 18 27.47 25.40 -21.24
CA PHE A 18 27.12 24.14 -21.87
C PHE A 18 27.55 22.94 -21.02
N TYR A 19 28.76 22.97 -20.44
CA TYR A 19 29.29 21.92 -19.57
C TYR A 19 28.51 21.81 -18.25
N PHE A 20 28.08 22.93 -17.67
CA PHE A 20 27.21 22.92 -16.49
C PHE A 20 25.78 22.51 -16.80
N PHE A 21 25.25 22.81 -17.98
CA PHE A 21 23.90 22.42 -18.41
C PHE A 21 23.83 20.96 -18.79
N ASP A 22 24.84 20.41 -19.44
CA ASP A 22 24.89 18.99 -19.86
C ASP A 22 25.12 18.04 -18.68
N ARG A 23 25.71 18.55 -17.59
CA ARG A 23 25.98 17.75 -16.38
C ARG A 23 24.75 17.43 -15.54
N ASN A 24 23.62 18.09 -15.78
CA ASN A 24 22.39 17.90 -15.02
C ASN A 24 21.43 16.88 -15.65
N GLY A 25 21.76 16.30 -16.81
CA GLY A 25 20.81 15.50 -17.60
C GLY A 25 20.85 13.98 -17.41
N ASN A 26 21.89 13.42 -16.75
CA ASN A 26 22.08 11.96 -16.69
C ASN A 26 22.20 11.44 -15.26
N GLU A 27 21.37 11.94 -14.35
CA GLU A 27 21.48 11.52 -12.96
C GLU A 27 20.60 10.30 -12.70
N ILE A 28 21.28 9.18 -12.33
CA ILE A 28 20.62 7.97 -11.84
C ILE A 28 20.59 8.05 -10.32
N VAL A 29 19.39 7.97 -9.76
CA VAL A 29 19.13 7.98 -8.32
C VAL A 29 18.33 6.76 -7.91
N TYR A 30 18.21 6.52 -6.62
CA TYR A 30 17.35 5.43 -6.13
C TYR A 30 16.52 5.83 -4.92
N VAL A 31 15.47 5.06 -4.71
CA VAL A 31 14.60 5.13 -3.53
C VAL A 31 14.48 3.75 -2.88
N ASP A 32 14.45 3.70 -1.56
CA ASP A 32 14.07 2.49 -0.82
C ASP A 32 12.55 2.30 -0.95
N SER A 33 12.15 1.35 -1.79
CA SER A 33 10.75 1.07 -2.09
C SER A 33 9.97 0.63 -0.84
N PHE A 34 10.60 -0.11 0.07
CA PHE A 34 9.97 -0.54 1.31
C PHE A 34 9.77 0.63 2.27
N LYS A 35 10.78 1.48 2.42
CA LYS A 35 10.70 2.69 3.26
C LYS A 35 9.63 3.65 2.74
N LEU A 36 9.57 3.88 1.42
CA LEU A 36 8.53 4.70 0.80
C LEU A 36 7.14 4.13 1.09
N PHE A 37 6.91 2.86 0.76
CA PHE A 37 5.61 2.22 0.95
C PHE A 37 5.18 2.23 2.42
N SER A 38 6.09 1.91 3.35
CA SER A 38 5.76 1.78 4.77
C SER A 38 5.51 3.12 5.48
N ASN A 39 6.14 4.21 5.02
CA ASN A 39 6.05 5.52 5.67
C ASN A 39 5.21 6.55 4.89
N TYR A 40 4.67 6.16 3.74
CA TYR A 40 3.73 6.99 3.02
C TYR A 40 2.42 7.12 3.81
N LYS A 41 1.97 8.37 4.07
CA LYS A 41 0.75 8.64 4.83
C LYS A 41 -0.51 8.06 4.19
N GLY A 42 -0.55 7.98 2.87
CA GLY A 42 -1.61 7.28 2.14
C GLY A 42 -1.68 5.81 2.50
N THR A 43 -0.55 5.11 2.57
CA THR A 43 -0.48 3.71 3.02
C THR A 43 -1.00 3.55 4.45
N LEU A 44 -0.54 4.43 5.36
CA LEU A 44 -0.94 4.39 6.77
C LEU A 44 -2.44 4.62 6.93
N ALA A 45 -3.01 5.54 6.18
CA ALA A 45 -4.45 5.83 6.19
C ALA A 45 -5.28 4.63 5.71
N VAL A 46 -4.93 4.05 4.56
CA VAL A 46 -5.65 2.88 4.01
C VAL A 46 -5.49 1.66 4.91
N LYS A 47 -4.30 1.45 5.48
CA LYS A 47 -4.06 0.37 6.46
C LYS A 47 -4.95 0.53 7.69
N SER A 48 -5.07 1.73 8.24
CA SER A 48 -5.95 2.02 9.38
C SER A 48 -7.42 1.73 9.07
N GLU A 49 -7.89 2.09 7.88
CA GLU A 49 -9.24 1.78 7.41
C GLU A 49 -9.47 0.27 7.29
N TYR A 50 -8.52 -0.44 6.70
CA TYR A 50 -8.58 -1.89 6.55
C TYR A 50 -8.60 -2.61 7.91
N GLU A 51 -7.79 -2.17 8.88
CA GLU A 51 -7.79 -2.72 10.25
C GLU A 51 -9.14 -2.56 10.94
N LYS A 52 -9.84 -1.44 10.73
CA LYS A 52 -11.20 -1.23 11.24
C LYS A 52 -12.19 -2.24 10.62
N LYS A 53 -12.10 -2.47 9.31
CA LYS A 53 -12.94 -3.48 8.63
C LYS A 53 -12.66 -4.88 9.16
N LEU A 54 -11.39 -5.26 9.31
CA LEU A 54 -11.01 -6.55 9.88
C LEU A 54 -11.57 -6.75 11.29
N THR A 55 -11.53 -5.71 12.11
CA THR A 55 -12.09 -5.74 13.47
C THR A 55 -13.60 -5.97 13.43
N THR A 56 -14.30 -5.27 12.54
CA THR A 56 -15.76 -5.44 12.36
C THR A 56 -16.09 -6.87 11.90
N TRP A 57 -15.37 -7.38 10.90
CA TRP A 57 -15.60 -8.74 10.40
C TRP A 57 -15.35 -9.81 11.46
N ARG A 58 -14.26 -9.65 12.24
CA ARG A 58 -14.00 -10.57 13.38
C ARG A 58 -15.12 -10.55 14.41
N SER A 59 -15.54 -9.34 14.82
CA SER A 59 -16.64 -9.19 15.77
C SER A 59 -17.94 -9.84 15.28
N ASN A 60 -18.26 -9.71 13.99
CA ASN A 60 -19.44 -10.36 13.41
C ASN A 60 -19.33 -11.89 13.43
N ILE A 61 -18.14 -12.43 13.05
CA ILE A 61 -17.89 -13.88 13.11
C ILE A 61 -18.01 -14.40 14.55
N ASP A 62 -17.45 -13.67 15.52
CA ASP A 62 -17.52 -14.05 16.93
C ASP A 62 -18.97 -14.05 17.44
N THR A 63 -19.74 -13.02 17.08
CA THR A 63 -21.17 -12.94 17.44
C THR A 63 -21.94 -14.13 16.88
N LEU A 64 -21.83 -14.40 15.58
CA LEU A 64 -22.52 -15.53 14.93
C LEU A 64 -22.07 -16.88 15.49
N THR A 65 -20.79 -17.00 15.84
CA THR A 65 -20.23 -18.21 16.45
C THR A 65 -20.83 -18.44 17.86
N ASN A 66 -20.92 -17.39 18.66
CA ASN A 66 -21.49 -17.46 20.01
C ASN A 66 -23.00 -17.78 19.96
N GLU A 67 -23.74 -17.18 19.06
CA GLU A 67 -25.15 -17.47 18.82
C GLU A 67 -25.36 -18.94 18.43
N PHE A 68 -24.57 -19.44 17.47
CA PHE A 68 -24.62 -20.85 17.06
C PHE A 68 -24.30 -21.79 18.23
N ASN A 69 -23.24 -21.53 18.99
CA ASN A 69 -22.86 -22.35 20.14
C ASN A 69 -23.94 -22.35 21.24
N TYR A 70 -24.60 -21.22 21.50
CA TYR A 70 -25.71 -21.11 22.42
C TYR A 70 -26.91 -21.97 21.96
N GLU A 71 -27.26 -21.94 20.68
CA GLU A 71 -28.34 -22.74 20.12
C GLU A 71 -28.04 -24.25 20.18
N VAL A 72 -26.79 -24.65 19.86
CA VAL A 72 -26.35 -26.05 20.04
C VAL A 72 -26.48 -26.48 21.49
N SER A 73 -26.00 -25.66 22.44
CA SER A 73 -26.13 -25.96 23.86
C SER A 73 -27.59 -26.09 24.32
N THR A 74 -28.45 -25.22 23.80
CA THR A 74 -29.88 -25.23 24.10
C THR A 74 -30.57 -26.50 23.56
N TYR A 75 -30.24 -26.87 22.32
CA TYR A 75 -30.70 -28.10 21.71
C TYR A 75 -30.26 -29.32 22.51
N GLU A 76 -29.00 -29.46 22.87
CA GLU A 76 -28.47 -30.60 23.60
C GLU A 76 -29.18 -30.78 24.99
N LYS A 77 -29.49 -29.67 25.67
CA LYS A 77 -30.27 -29.71 26.95
C LYS A 77 -31.71 -30.13 26.76
N ALA A 78 -32.32 -29.78 25.65
CA ALA A 78 -33.74 -30.07 25.39
C ALA A 78 -33.99 -31.40 24.65
N LYS A 79 -32.99 -31.93 23.94
CA LYS A 79 -33.05 -33.10 23.04
C LYS A 79 -33.73 -34.31 23.61
N SER A 80 -33.51 -34.63 24.92
CA SER A 80 -34.11 -35.79 25.60
C SER A 80 -35.62 -35.69 25.77
N LYS A 81 -36.17 -34.47 25.74
CA LYS A 81 -37.60 -34.19 25.90
C LYS A 81 -38.32 -33.96 24.58
N MET A 82 -37.60 -33.87 23.48
CA MET A 82 -38.16 -33.60 22.15
C MET A 82 -38.70 -34.86 21.49
N SER A 83 -39.75 -34.73 20.74
CA SER A 83 -40.26 -35.74 19.80
C SER A 83 -39.25 -35.98 18.67
N ALA A 84 -39.39 -37.10 17.94
CA ALA A 84 -38.53 -37.41 16.81
C ALA A 84 -38.57 -36.30 15.72
N LYS A 85 -39.75 -35.74 15.49
CA LYS A 85 -39.98 -34.67 14.50
C LYS A 85 -39.30 -33.35 14.92
N GLU A 86 -39.40 -32.96 16.18
CA GLU A 86 -38.75 -31.75 16.74
C GLU A 86 -37.24 -31.88 16.69
N ARG A 87 -36.67 -33.05 17.03
CA ARG A 87 -35.23 -33.29 16.91
C ARG A 87 -34.72 -33.12 15.46
N GLN A 88 -35.42 -33.78 14.52
CA GLN A 88 -35.06 -33.70 13.11
C GLN A 88 -35.04 -32.24 12.62
N LEU A 89 -36.10 -31.48 12.93
CA LEU A 89 -36.18 -30.07 12.52
C LEU A 89 -35.11 -29.19 13.15
N SER A 90 -34.81 -29.43 14.45
CA SER A 90 -33.75 -28.68 15.13
C SER A 90 -32.35 -29.00 14.57
N GLU A 91 -32.08 -30.27 14.26
CA GLU A 91 -30.83 -30.70 13.67
C GLU A 91 -30.64 -30.11 12.26
N GLU A 92 -31.71 -30.07 11.47
CA GLU A 92 -31.70 -29.42 10.16
C GLU A 92 -31.43 -27.92 10.29
N LEU A 93 -32.08 -27.22 11.20
CA LEU A 93 -31.87 -25.80 11.46
C LEU A 93 -30.42 -25.51 11.88
N LEU A 94 -29.87 -26.27 12.82
CA LEU A 94 -28.49 -26.15 13.29
C LEU A 94 -27.50 -26.46 12.16
N GLY A 95 -27.80 -27.45 11.31
CA GLY A 95 -27.00 -27.76 10.13
C GLY A 95 -26.96 -26.61 9.14
N ASN A 96 -28.10 -25.98 8.86
CA ASN A 96 -28.21 -24.84 8.00
C ASN A 96 -27.45 -23.61 8.56
N LYS A 97 -27.60 -23.35 9.87
CA LYS A 97 -26.87 -22.26 10.54
C LYS A 97 -25.36 -22.46 10.52
N ARG A 98 -24.88 -23.70 10.77
CA ARG A 98 -23.45 -24.01 10.63
C ARG A 98 -22.94 -23.72 9.23
N LYS A 99 -23.66 -24.16 8.21
CA LYS A 99 -23.30 -23.90 6.81
C LYS A 99 -23.27 -22.41 6.47
N GLN A 100 -24.24 -21.65 6.99
CA GLN A 100 -24.23 -20.20 6.82
C GLN A 100 -23.02 -19.54 7.47
N LEU A 101 -22.63 -19.95 8.70
CA LEU A 101 -21.44 -19.44 9.39
C LEU A 101 -20.16 -19.80 8.63
N GLU A 102 -20.03 -21.03 8.13
CA GLU A 102 -18.89 -21.48 7.31
C GLU A 102 -18.78 -20.66 6.02
N ASN A 103 -19.90 -20.48 5.31
CA ASN A 103 -19.95 -19.67 4.09
C ASN A 103 -19.59 -18.21 4.37
N TYR A 104 -20.08 -17.64 5.47
CA TYR A 104 -19.76 -16.27 5.87
C TYR A 104 -18.26 -16.12 6.16
N ARG A 105 -17.65 -17.04 6.90
CA ARG A 105 -16.21 -17.04 7.17
C ARG A 105 -15.37 -17.12 5.91
N SER A 106 -15.76 -17.99 4.96
CA SER A 106 -15.09 -18.13 3.68
C SER A 106 -15.18 -16.83 2.87
N ALA A 107 -16.37 -16.26 2.76
CA ALA A 107 -16.59 -15.01 2.04
C ALA A 107 -15.78 -13.83 2.64
N ILE A 108 -15.67 -13.77 3.98
CA ILE A 108 -14.84 -12.76 4.64
C ILE A 108 -13.34 -12.99 4.36
N ALA A 109 -12.86 -14.23 4.38
CA ALA A 109 -11.47 -14.54 4.06
C ALA A 109 -11.13 -14.16 2.61
N ASP A 110 -11.99 -14.47 1.67
CA ASP A 110 -11.84 -14.12 0.25
C ASP A 110 -11.85 -12.60 0.04
N ASN A 111 -12.79 -11.90 0.69
CA ASN A 111 -12.87 -10.44 0.63
C ASN A 111 -11.64 -9.78 1.24
N ALA A 112 -11.14 -10.28 2.38
CA ALA A 112 -9.94 -9.77 3.02
C ALA A 112 -8.71 -9.91 2.11
N ALA A 113 -8.51 -11.08 1.50
CA ALA A 113 -7.40 -11.33 0.57
C ALA A 113 -7.49 -10.46 -0.68
N LYS A 114 -8.69 -10.26 -1.22
CA LYS A 114 -8.94 -9.38 -2.37
C LYS A 114 -8.63 -7.92 -2.03
N GLU A 115 -9.16 -7.42 -0.92
CA GLU A 115 -8.99 -6.03 -0.50
C GLU A 115 -7.53 -5.71 -0.16
N ASP A 116 -6.80 -6.63 0.46
CA ASP A 116 -5.36 -6.50 0.73
C ASP A 116 -4.57 -6.32 -0.59
N LYS A 117 -4.83 -7.19 -1.57
CA LYS A 117 -4.19 -7.10 -2.89
C LYS A 117 -4.52 -5.79 -3.61
N GLU A 118 -5.78 -5.39 -3.63
CA GLU A 118 -6.22 -4.15 -4.28
C GLU A 118 -5.61 -2.92 -3.61
N THR A 119 -5.52 -2.92 -2.28
CA THR A 119 -4.89 -1.87 -1.48
C THR A 119 -3.41 -1.70 -1.82
N ILE A 120 -2.65 -2.80 -1.81
CA ILE A 120 -1.23 -2.78 -2.16
C ILE A 120 -1.05 -2.25 -3.60
N ALA A 121 -1.83 -2.75 -4.55
CA ALA A 121 -1.74 -2.32 -5.95
C ALA A 121 -2.04 -0.83 -6.10
N LYS A 122 -3.09 -0.33 -5.45
CA LYS A 122 -3.49 1.08 -5.48
C LYS A 122 -2.40 1.98 -4.93
N VAL A 123 -1.90 1.70 -3.73
CA VAL A 123 -0.84 2.50 -3.08
C VAL A 123 0.44 2.47 -3.90
N THR A 124 0.82 1.31 -4.43
CA THR A 124 2.00 1.18 -5.30
C THR A 124 1.85 2.02 -6.56
N SER A 125 0.66 2.04 -7.17
CA SER A 125 0.39 2.89 -8.34
C SER A 125 0.51 4.38 -7.98
N GLU A 126 -0.06 4.81 -6.86
CA GLU A 126 0.02 6.21 -6.40
C GLU A 126 1.48 6.66 -6.18
N ILE A 127 2.30 5.82 -5.55
CA ILE A 127 3.73 6.09 -5.34
C ILE A 127 4.46 6.17 -6.70
N ASN A 128 4.21 5.23 -7.61
CA ASN A 128 4.87 5.21 -8.92
C ASN A 128 4.47 6.42 -9.78
N ASP A 129 3.20 6.82 -9.76
CA ASP A 129 2.72 8.01 -10.47
C ASP A 129 3.35 9.29 -9.92
N PHE A 130 3.55 9.35 -8.61
CA PHE A 130 4.27 10.45 -7.97
C PHE A 130 5.76 10.44 -8.38
N LEU A 131 6.43 9.29 -8.28
CA LEU A 131 7.85 9.15 -8.64
C LEU A 131 8.12 9.55 -10.08
N LYS A 132 7.21 9.20 -11.01
CA LYS A 132 7.32 9.63 -12.41
C LYS A 132 7.32 11.14 -12.54
N LYS A 133 6.37 11.83 -11.93
CA LYS A 133 6.28 13.30 -11.94
C LYS A 133 7.48 13.95 -11.24
N TYR A 134 7.93 13.35 -10.14
CA TYR A 134 9.10 13.80 -9.40
C TYR A 134 10.37 13.70 -10.25
N GLY A 135 10.57 12.58 -10.95
CA GLY A 135 11.69 12.40 -11.87
C GLY A 135 11.69 13.40 -13.01
N GLU A 136 10.53 13.63 -13.62
CA GLU A 136 10.37 14.63 -14.70
C GLU A 136 10.70 16.05 -14.21
N SER A 137 10.21 16.44 -13.00
CA SER A 137 10.42 17.80 -12.45
C SER A 137 11.86 18.05 -11.98
N HIS A 138 12.57 17.01 -11.56
CA HIS A 138 13.97 17.08 -11.08
C HIS A 138 15.00 16.70 -12.16
N HIS A 139 14.53 16.38 -13.37
CA HIS A 139 15.38 16.00 -14.50
C HIS A 139 16.26 14.77 -14.24
N PHE A 140 15.76 13.81 -13.46
CA PHE A 140 16.42 12.52 -13.29
C PHE A 140 16.21 11.64 -14.52
N GLU A 141 17.25 10.97 -14.98
CA GLU A 141 17.14 10.01 -16.08
C GLU A 141 16.50 8.71 -15.62
N TYR A 142 16.88 8.25 -14.42
CA TYR A 142 16.30 7.06 -13.79
C TYR A 142 16.13 7.25 -12.29
N ILE A 143 14.99 6.79 -11.77
CA ILE A 143 14.77 6.55 -10.35
C ILE A 143 14.63 5.03 -10.16
N LEU A 144 15.60 4.40 -9.53
CA LEU A 144 15.60 2.97 -9.29
C LEU A 144 14.91 2.65 -7.96
N GLY A 145 13.99 1.68 -7.95
CA GLY A 145 13.42 1.16 -6.71
C GLY A 145 14.38 0.16 -6.06
N ALA A 146 15.04 0.54 -4.98
CA ALA A 146 15.86 -0.35 -4.18
C ALA A 146 14.98 -1.22 -3.27
N THR A 147 15.36 -2.48 -3.10
CA THR A 147 14.74 -3.43 -2.17
C THR A 147 15.80 -4.03 -1.26
N ASN A 148 15.39 -4.49 -0.08
CA ASN A 148 16.29 -5.17 0.87
C ASN A 148 16.86 -6.50 0.34
N THR A 149 16.42 -6.95 -0.83
CA THR A 149 16.92 -8.16 -1.50
C THR A 149 18.14 -7.93 -2.38
N GLY A 150 18.68 -6.68 -2.42
CA GLY A 150 19.98 -6.39 -3.03
C GLY A 150 19.95 -6.13 -4.54
N ASN A 151 18.86 -5.60 -5.11
CA ASN A 151 18.85 -5.11 -6.50
C ASN A 151 19.69 -3.84 -6.71
N VAL A 152 19.95 -3.06 -5.64
CA VAL A 152 20.96 -2.01 -5.59
C VAL A 152 21.93 -2.37 -4.46
N ILE A 153 23.15 -2.81 -4.81
CA ILE A 153 24.16 -3.26 -3.84
C ILE A 153 25.00 -2.09 -3.33
N TYR A 154 25.28 -1.15 -4.20
CA TYR A 154 26.09 0.02 -3.91
C TYR A 154 25.62 1.24 -4.69
N ALA A 155 25.57 2.37 -4.02
CA ALA A 155 25.43 3.67 -4.63
C ALA A 155 26.32 4.69 -3.88
N SER A 156 26.84 5.69 -4.60
CA SER A 156 27.61 6.77 -3.99
C SER A 156 26.72 7.68 -3.15
N HIS A 157 27.32 8.43 -2.23
CA HIS A 157 26.61 9.45 -1.45
C HIS A 157 25.80 10.39 -2.33
N GLY A 158 24.61 10.78 -1.87
CA GLY A 158 23.71 11.70 -2.58
C GLY A 158 22.84 11.07 -3.66
N LYS A 159 22.92 9.74 -3.87
CA LYS A 159 22.09 9.03 -4.83
C LYS A 159 20.80 8.46 -4.22
N ASP A 160 20.74 8.36 -2.91
CA ASP A 160 19.53 8.02 -2.17
C ASP A 160 18.65 9.28 -2.00
N ILE A 161 17.52 9.30 -2.67
CA ILE A 161 16.54 10.40 -2.59
C ILE A 161 15.27 9.99 -1.83
N THR A 162 15.32 8.88 -1.09
CA THR A 162 14.15 8.31 -0.42
C THR A 162 13.45 9.30 0.51
N ASP A 163 14.20 10.00 1.34
CA ASP A 163 13.64 10.92 2.33
C ASP A 163 13.05 12.18 1.68
N ASP A 164 13.69 12.71 0.65
CA ASP A 164 13.22 13.87 -0.09
C ASP A 164 11.89 13.54 -0.80
N VAL A 165 11.87 12.41 -1.51
CA VAL A 165 10.65 11.88 -2.16
C VAL A 165 9.54 11.64 -1.15
N LEU A 166 9.85 10.98 -0.02
CA LEU A 166 8.86 10.66 1.01
C LEU A 166 8.24 11.93 1.61
N ASN A 167 9.05 12.94 1.87
CA ASN A 167 8.60 14.22 2.40
C ASN A 167 7.64 14.92 1.43
N GLU A 168 7.99 15.00 0.14
CA GLU A 168 7.16 15.66 -0.86
C GLU A 168 5.89 14.88 -1.17
N LEU A 169 5.97 13.54 -1.27
CA LEU A 169 4.83 12.64 -1.41
C LEU A 169 3.83 12.82 -0.26
N ASN A 170 4.33 12.86 0.98
CA ASN A 170 3.50 13.04 2.17
C ASN A 170 2.87 14.44 2.25
N ASN A 171 3.57 15.47 1.81
CA ASN A 171 3.03 16.84 1.72
C ASN A 171 1.93 16.93 0.66
N THR A 172 2.14 16.31 -0.49
CA THR A 172 1.14 16.25 -1.58
C THR A 172 -0.12 15.54 -1.11
N TYR A 173 0.01 14.40 -0.42
CA TYR A 173 -1.12 13.68 0.16
C TYR A 173 -1.90 14.55 1.16
N GLN A 174 -1.22 15.22 2.10
CA GLN A 174 -1.88 16.06 3.09
C GLN A 174 -2.66 17.23 2.46
N ASN A 175 -2.13 17.81 1.39
CA ASN A 175 -2.80 18.89 0.68
C ASN A 175 -4.02 18.39 -0.13
N SER A 176 -4.03 17.13 -0.58
CA SER A 176 -5.17 16.53 -1.26
C SER A 176 -6.33 16.20 -0.31
N VAL A 177 -6.02 15.80 0.93
CA VAL A 177 -7.03 15.44 1.95
C VAL A 177 -7.67 16.68 2.62
N LYS A 178 -7.03 17.85 2.55
CA LYS A 178 -7.56 19.11 3.12
C LYS A 178 -8.52 19.88 2.22
N LYS A 179 -8.66 19.46 0.97
CA LYS A 179 -9.60 20.02 0.00
C LYS A 179 -10.92 19.25 0.00
#